data_eec01aeb39f6cf38f821ef55b4e7ff0d
#
_entry.id   eec01aeb39f6cf38f821ef55b4e7ff0d
#
_cell.length_a   1.000
_cell.length_b   1.000
_cell.length_c   1.000
_cell.angle_alpha   90.00
_cell.angle_beta   90.00
_cell.angle_gamma   90.00
#
_symmetry.space_group_name_H-M   'P 1'
#
loop_
_entity.id
_entity.type
_entity.pdbx_description
1 polymer ?
#
loop_
_entity_poly.entity_id
_entity_poly.type
_entity_poly.pdbx_seq_one_letter_code
_entity_poly.pdbx_strand_id
1 'polypeptide(L)'
;MTRRLLVVHAHPDDEVLSTGGLLAKHTGAGDQVTLVTCTLGEEGEILLPDIAHLAADQHDDLGSHRIQELADSMSALGITDNRLLGGAGTYRDSGMMGEPSNDRPHCFWRADLREAADHLVPVIRETRPQVLVTYDDFGGYGHPDH
;
A
#
# COMPACT_ATOMS: atom_id res chain seq x y z
N MET A 1 8.58 22.59 15.30
CA MET A 1 8.42 21.21 15.86
C MET A 1 8.07 20.32 14.68
N THR A 2 8.89 19.34 14.35
CA THR A 2 8.67 18.40 13.23
C THR A 2 7.50 17.49 13.57
N ARG A 3 6.51 17.40 12.69
CA ARG A 3 5.37 16.49 12.81
C ARG A 3 5.76 15.13 12.25
N ARG A 4 5.09 14.07 12.71
CA ARG A 4 5.30 12.71 12.25
C ARG A 4 3.95 12.13 11.82
N LEU A 5 3.86 11.78 10.55
CA LEU A 5 2.70 11.12 9.95
C LEU A 5 3.06 9.68 9.62
N LEU A 6 2.14 8.78 9.91
CA LEU A 6 2.14 7.43 9.38
C LEU A 6 0.91 7.27 8.48
N VAL A 7 1.14 6.87 7.26
CA VAL A 7 0.07 6.62 6.29
C VAL A 7 0.10 5.14 5.94
N VAL A 8 -1.06 4.49 5.98
CA VAL A 8 -1.19 3.05 5.70
C VAL A 8 -2.19 2.88 4.56
N HIS A 9 -1.73 2.29 3.46
CA HIS A 9 -2.51 2.00 2.27
C HIS A 9 -2.37 0.55 1.85
N ALA A 10 -3.39 0.03 1.17
CA ALA A 10 -3.43 -1.36 0.74
C ALA A 10 -2.52 -1.63 -0.47
N HIS A 11 -2.54 -0.75 -1.47
CA HIS A 11 -1.87 -0.98 -2.75
C HIS A 11 -0.95 0.18 -3.14
N PRO A 12 0.08 -0.09 -3.96
CA PRO A 12 0.82 0.97 -4.65
C PRO A 12 -0.13 1.75 -5.56
N ASP A 13 -0.14 3.05 -5.46
CA ASP A 13 -0.95 4.10 -6.09
C ASP A 13 -1.97 4.77 -5.14
N ASP A 14 -2.53 4.08 -4.17
CA ASP A 14 -3.47 4.65 -3.20
C ASP A 14 -2.91 5.91 -2.52
N GLU A 15 -1.62 5.90 -2.21
CA GLU A 15 -0.95 7.03 -1.56
C GLU A 15 -0.95 8.29 -2.43
N VAL A 16 -0.85 8.12 -3.74
CA VAL A 16 -0.88 9.24 -4.69
C VAL A 16 -2.31 9.69 -4.93
N LEU A 17 -3.21 8.74 -5.20
CA LEU A 17 -4.59 9.02 -5.58
C LEU A 17 -5.40 9.59 -4.41
N SER A 18 -5.23 9.03 -3.21
CA SER A 18 -6.05 9.39 -2.06
C SER A 18 -5.40 10.45 -1.17
N THR A 19 -4.09 10.39 -0.95
CA THR A 19 -3.38 11.22 0.02
C THR A 19 -2.20 12.01 -0.53
N GLY A 20 -1.94 11.98 -1.85
CA GLY A 20 -0.76 12.60 -2.47
C GLY A 20 -0.58 14.08 -2.13
N GLY A 21 -1.67 14.86 -2.14
CA GLY A 21 -1.62 16.27 -1.75
C GLY A 21 -1.27 16.48 -0.28
N LEU A 22 -1.76 15.61 0.62
CA LEU A 22 -1.40 15.61 2.04
C LEU A 22 0.09 15.30 2.21
N LEU A 23 0.56 14.24 1.56
CA LEU A 23 1.95 13.78 1.62
C LEU A 23 2.92 14.86 1.13
N ALA A 24 2.69 15.40 -0.07
CA ALA A 24 3.51 16.47 -0.65
C ALA A 24 3.55 17.72 0.23
N LYS A 25 2.43 18.10 0.85
CA LYS A 25 2.36 19.23 1.77
C LYS A 25 3.26 19.02 2.99
N HIS A 26 3.20 17.83 3.59
CA HIS A 26 3.96 17.55 4.82
C HIS A 26 5.44 17.34 4.55
N THR A 27 5.82 16.62 3.49
CA THR A 27 7.22 16.48 3.09
C THR A 27 7.84 17.84 2.71
N GLY A 28 7.10 18.67 1.95
CA GLY A 28 7.51 20.04 1.61
C GLY A 28 7.65 20.96 2.81
N ALA A 29 6.95 20.70 3.91
CA ALA A 29 7.09 21.41 5.18
C ALA A 29 8.24 20.88 6.08
N GLY A 30 8.93 19.81 5.66
CA GLY A 30 10.00 19.18 6.44
C GLY A 30 9.47 18.27 7.55
N ASP A 31 8.22 17.87 7.50
CA ASP A 31 7.65 16.87 8.42
C ASP A 31 8.14 15.46 8.05
N GLN A 32 8.18 14.57 9.03
CA GLN A 32 8.51 13.16 8.82
C GLN A 32 7.26 12.39 8.37
N VAL A 33 7.35 11.75 7.22
CA VAL A 33 6.28 10.93 6.67
C VAL A 33 6.79 9.51 6.50
N THR A 34 6.08 8.55 7.08
CA THR A 34 6.27 7.12 6.87
C THR A 34 5.07 6.58 6.12
N LEU A 35 5.30 5.88 5.02
CA LEU A 35 4.27 5.13 4.29
C LEU A 35 4.42 3.64 4.57
N VAL A 36 3.31 2.96 4.84
CA VAL A 36 3.22 1.50 4.82
C VAL A 36 2.22 1.10 3.74
N THR A 37 2.66 0.24 2.82
CA THR A 37 1.82 -0.36 1.79
C THR A 37 1.65 -1.85 2.10
N CYS A 38 0.41 -2.35 2.09
CA CYS A 38 0.13 -3.69 2.61
C CYS A 38 0.43 -4.80 1.59
N THR A 39 0.14 -4.58 0.31
CA THR A 39 0.33 -5.54 -0.79
C THR A 39 1.12 -4.92 -1.93
N LEU A 40 1.33 -5.65 -2.99
CA LEU A 40 1.99 -5.13 -4.20
C LEU A 40 0.98 -4.79 -5.32
N GLY A 41 -0.32 -4.91 -5.06
CA GLY A 41 -1.36 -4.61 -6.04
C GLY A 41 -1.37 -5.58 -7.23
N GLU A 42 -1.16 -6.86 -6.96
CA GLU A 42 -0.94 -7.92 -7.98
C GLU A 42 -2.17 -8.18 -8.85
N GLU A 43 -3.37 -7.91 -8.32
CA GLU A 43 -4.64 -8.09 -9.04
C GLU A 43 -5.12 -6.81 -9.77
N GLY A 44 -4.28 -5.77 -9.79
CA GLY A 44 -4.61 -4.49 -10.42
C GLY A 44 -4.90 -4.62 -11.92
N GLU A 45 -5.85 -3.82 -12.41
CA GLU A 45 -6.15 -3.76 -13.84
C GLU A 45 -5.00 -3.14 -14.63
N ILE A 46 -4.58 -3.78 -15.71
CA ILE A 46 -3.51 -3.31 -16.58
C ILE A 46 -4.12 -2.70 -17.85
N LEU A 47 -4.04 -1.38 -17.99
CA LEU A 47 -4.57 -0.65 -19.15
C LEU A 47 -3.55 -0.50 -20.29
N LEU A 48 -2.26 -0.70 -20.00
CA LEU A 48 -1.19 -0.53 -20.97
C LEU A 48 -0.90 -1.84 -21.71
N PRO A 49 -1.06 -1.91 -23.04
CA PRO A 49 -0.85 -3.15 -23.81
C PRO A 49 0.56 -3.74 -23.65
N ASP A 50 1.58 -2.88 -23.53
CA ASP A 50 2.98 -3.28 -23.49
C ASP A 50 3.32 -4.11 -22.24
N ILE A 51 2.59 -3.93 -21.15
CA ILE A 51 2.77 -4.66 -19.90
C ILE A 51 1.60 -5.59 -19.57
N ALA A 52 0.66 -5.80 -20.50
CA ALA A 52 -0.50 -6.69 -20.29
C ALA A 52 -0.10 -8.12 -19.88
N HIS A 53 1.09 -8.58 -20.32
CA HIS A 53 1.63 -9.89 -19.98
C HIS A 53 1.97 -10.06 -18.49
N LEU A 54 2.05 -8.96 -17.71
CA LEU A 54 2.32 -9.01 -16.27
C LEU A 54 1.10 -9.36 -15.42
N ALA A 55 -0.10 -9.42 -16.03
CA ALA A 55 -1.34 -9.68 -15.34
C ALA A 55 -1.31 -10.99 -14.52
N ALA A 56 -2.10 -11.03 -13.45
CA ALA A 56 -2.17 -12.14 -12.51
C ALA A 56 -2.58 -13.49 -13.15
N ASP A 57 -3.32 -13.44 -14.25
CA ASP A 57 -3.73 -14.60 -15.06
C ASP A 57 -2.75 -14.96 -16.20
N GLN A 58 -1.66 -14.20 -16.33
CA GLN A 58 -0.59 -14.39 -17.31
C GLN A 58 0.73 -14.77 -16.60
N HIS A 59 1.68 -13.84 -16.50
CA HIS A 59 2.96 -14.09 -15.84
C HIS A 59 2.94 -13.83 -14.32
N ASP A 60 1.88 -13.18 -13.81
CA ASP A 60 1.73 -12.85 -12.38
C ASP A 60 2.93 -12.05 -11.83
N ASP A 61 3.39 -11.06 -12.59
CA ASP A 61 4.59 -10.27 -12.27
C ASP A 61 4.32 -8.76 -12.12
N LEU A 62 3.04 -8.38 -12.08
CA LEU A 62 2.63 -6.98 -11.89
C LEU A 62 3.15 -6.42 -10.57
N GLY A 63 3.12 -7.22 -9.49
CA GLY A 63 3.61 -6.79 -8.18
C GLY A 63 5.08 -6.37 -8.22
N SER A 64 5.94 -7.11 -8.93
CA SER A 64 7.35 -6.75 -9.12
C SER A 64 7.50 -5.43 -9.87
N HIS A 65 6.70 -5.21 -10.91
CA HIS A 65 6.69 -3.95 -11.66
C HIS A 65 6.27 -2.77 -10.77
N ARG A 66 5.23 -2.93 -9.96
CA ARG A 66 4.68 -1.89 -9.09
C ARG A 66 5.60 -1.48 -7.94
N ILE A 67 6.55 -2.31 -7.54
CA ILE A 67 7.61 -1.91 -6.59
C ILE A 67 8.40 -0.70 -7.14
N GLN A 68 8.72 -0.72 -8.45
CA GLN A 68 9.44 0.40 -9.06
C GLN A 68 8.54 1.64 -9.17
N GLU A 69 7.28 1.48 -9.56
CA GLU A 69 6.33 2.59 -9.61
C GLU A 69 6.15 3.25 -8.24
N LEU A 70 6.06 2.43 -7.17
CA LEU A 70 5.99 2.92 -5.80
C LEU A 70 7.25 3.71 -5.42
N ALA A 71 8.44 3.20 -5.79
CA ALA A 71 9.70 3.90 -5.51
C ALA A 71 9.77 5.25 -6.23
N ASP A 72 9.30 5.32 -7.46
CA ASP A 72 9.23 6.56 -8.25
C ASP A 72 8.22 7.56 -7.63
N SER A 73 7.06 7.09 -7.18
CA SER A 73 6.09 7.87 -6.41
C SER A 73 6.69 8.45 -5.14
N MET A 74 7.40 7.64 -4.36
CA MET A 74 8.05 8.09 -3.14
C MET A 74 9.09 9.16 -3.41
N SER A 75 9.89 8.98 -4.46
CA SER A 75 10.87 9.98 -4.89
C SER A 75 10.19 11.30 -5.27
N ALA A 76 9.11 11.24 -6.03
CA ALA A 76 8.36 12.43 -6.47
C ALA A 76 7.70 13.16 -5.28
N LEU A 77 7.21 12.42 -4.28
CA LEU A 77 6.58 12.97 -3.07
C LEU A 77 7.58 13.39 -1.99
N GLY A 78 8.88 13.08 -2.16
CA GLY A 78 9.92 13.36 -1.16
C GLY A 78 9.82 12.49 0.09
N ILE A 79 9.26 11.28 -0.02
CA ILE A 79 9.15 10.32 1.08
C ILE A 79 10.36 9.39 1.05
N THR A 80 11.07 9.30 2.17
CA THR A 80 12.29 8.48 2.30
C THR A 80 12.08 7.24 3.18
N ASP A 81 10.96 7.16 3.88
CA ASP A 81 10.60 6.00 4.72
C ASP A 81 9.30 5.38 4.18
N ASN A 82 9.45 4.41 3.28
CA ASN A 82 8.35 3.58 2.82
C ASN A 82 8.65 2.11 3.12
N ARG A 83 7.63 1.39 3.55
CA ARG A 83 7.74 0.01 4.03
C ARG A 83 6.60 -0.82 3.45
N LEU A 84 6.89 -2.09 3.17
CA LEU A 84 5.87 -3.09 2.83
C LEU A 84 5.53 -3.87 4.10
N LEU A 85 4.25 -4.03 4.39
CA LEU A 85 3.75 -4.65 5.63
C LEU A 85 4.24 -6.11 5.73
N GLY A 86 5.04 -6.40 6.75
CA GLY A 86 5.67 -7.71 6.93
C GLY A 86 6.80 -8.03 5.94
N GLY A 87 7.11 -7.14 5.00
CA GLY A 87 8.04 -7.34 3.89
C GLY A 87 7.34 -7.60 2.55
N ALA A 88 8.07 -7.46 1.45
CA ALA A 88 7.53 -7.66 0.10
C ALA A 88 6.95 -9.08 -0.07
N GLY A 89 5.71 -9.15 -0.56
CA GLY A 89 5.04 -10.43 -0.86
C GLY A 89 4.54 -11.19 0.37
N THR A 90 4.58 -10.60 1.58
CA THR A 90 3.96 -11.21 2.77
C THR A 90 2.45 -11.33 2.58
N TYR A 91 1.84 -10.28 2.07
CA TYR A 91 0.42 -10.24 1.72
C TYR A 91 0.27 -9.95 0.23
N ARG A 92 -0.73 -10.59 -0.36
CA ARG A 92 -1.12 -10.42 -1.76
C ARG A 92 -2.39 -9.60 -1.87
N ASP A 93 -2.50 -8.77 -2.89
CA ASP A 93 -3.73 -8.09 -3.28
C ASP A 93 -4.88 -9.12 -3.44
N SER A 94 -6.01 -8.83 -2.83
CA SER A 94 -7.18 -9.73 -2.83
C SER A 94 -8.05 -9.56 -4.07
N GLY A 95 -7.86 -8.49 -4.84
CA GLY A 95 -8.80 -8.10 -5.89
C GLY A 95 -10.12 -7.58 -5.33
N MET A 96 -11.07 -7.30 -6.21
CA MET A 96 -12.39 -6.83 -5.78
C MET A 96 -13.19 -7.93 -5.08
N MET A 97 -14.07 -7.53 -4.17
CA MET A 97 -14.89 -8.47 -3.41
C MET A 97 -15.71 -9.37 -4.35
N GLY A 98 -15.66 -10.67 -4.11
CA GLY A 98 -16.37 -11.69 -4.87
C GLY A 98 -15.57 -12.27 -6.06
N GLU A 99 -14.35 -11.81 -6.29
CA GLU A 99 -13.48 -12.37 -7.32
C GLU A 99 -12.77 -13.64 -6.85
N PRO A 100 -12.37 -14.53 -7.77
CA PRO A 100 -11.63 -15.74 -7.44
C PRO A 100 -10.30 -15.49 -6.73
N SER A 101 -9.70 -14.31 -6.93
CA SER A 101 -8.49 -13.86 -6.26
C SER A 101 -8.62 -13.77 -4.73
N ASN A 102 -9.84 -13.57 -4.21
CA ASN A 102 -10.12 -13.56 -2.78
C ASN A 102 -9.80 -14.91 -2.09
N ASP A 103 -9.70 -16.00 -2.85
CA ASP A 103 -9.38 -17.33 -2.36
C ASP A 103 -7.90 -17.71 -2.57
N ARG A 104 -7.09 -16.84 -3.15
CA ARG A 104 -5.65 -17.08 -3.35
C ARG A 104 -4.90 -17.15 -2.02
N PRO A 105 -3.83 -17.95 -1.93
CA PRO A 105 -2.96 -17.95 -0.76
C PRO A 105 -2.41 -16.54 -0.48
N HIS A 106 -2.32 -16.21 0.79
CA HIS A 106 -1.76 -14.95 1.29
C HIS A 106 -2.53 -13.67 0.88
N CYS A 107 -3.74 -13.79 0.27
CA CYS A 107 -4.54 -12.59 0.00
C CYS A 107 -4.84 -11.85 1.31
N PHE A 108 -4.71 -10.53 1.28
CA PHE A 108 -4.74 -9.69 2.49
C PHE A 108 -6.10 -9.75 3.20
N TRP A 109 -7.18 -9.82 2.45
CA TRP A 109 -8.54 -10.00 2.97
C TRP A 109 -8.69 -11.20 3.94
N ARG A 110 -7.92 -12.26 3.75
CA ARG A 110 -7.97 -13.48 4.58
C ARG A 110 -6.86 -13.55 5.63
N ALA A 111 -6.03 -12.53 5.72
CA ALA A 111 -4.96 -12.49 6.71
C ALA A 111 -5.53 -12.53 8.14
N ASP A 112 -4.82 -13.15 9.06
CA ASP A 112 -5.13 -13.02 10.48
C ASP A 112 -4.90 -11.56 10.90
N LEU A 113 -5.95 -10.92 11.41
CA LEU A 113 -5.93 -9.51 11.80
C LEU A 113 -4.84 -9.22 12.83
N ARG A 114 -4.61 -10.15 13.76
CA ARG A 114 -3.58 -9.98 14.80
C ARG A 114 -2.18 -10.06 14.19
N GLU A 115 -1.95 -11.01 13.31
CA GLU A 115 -0.67 -11.15 12.60
C GLU A 115 -0.37 -9.89 11.79
N ALA A 116 -1.32 -9.41 11.00
CA ALA A 116 -1.15 -8.18 10.23
C ALA A 116 -0.90 -6.96 11.13
N ALA A 117 -1.63 -6.84 12.24
CA ALA A 117 -1.40 -5.79 13.22
C ALA A 117 -0.01 -5.90 13.90
N ASP A 118 0.47 -7.10 14.17
CA ASP A 118 1.78 -7.34 14.78
C ASP A 118 2.94 -6.88 13.86
N HIS A 119 2.74 -6.83 12.54
CA HIS A 119 3.68 -6.20 11.61
C HIS A 119 3.64 -4.66 11.67
N LEU A 120 2.48 -4.06 11.91
CA LEU A 120 2.33 -2.60 11.96
C LEU A 120 2.75 -2.01 13.32
N VAL A 121 2.52 -2.71 14.42
CA VAL A 121 2.82 -2.23 15.78
C VAL A 121 4.28 -1.80 15.95
N PRO A 122 5.31 -2.53 15.47
CA PRO A 122 6.71 -2.07 15.54
C PRO A 122 6.94 -0.75 14.81
N VAL A 123 6.30 -0.57 13.65
CA VAL A 123 6.41 0.67 12.85
C VAL A 123 5.84 1.86 13.65
N ILE A 124 4.67 1.69 14.25
CA ILE A 124 4.04 2.72 15.10
C ILE A 124 4.93 3.07 16.30
N ARG A 125 5.51 2.06 16.96
CA ARG A 125 6.38 2.26 18.12
C ARG A 125 7.68 2.97 17.78
N GLU A 126 8.25 2.67 16.62
CA GLU A 126 9.47 3.28 16.11
C GLU A 126 9.24 4.72 15.69
N THR A 127 8.27 4.95 14.80
CA THR A 127 8.00 6.26 14.22
C THR A 127 7.27 7.21 15.16
N ARG A 128 6.51 6.68 16.12
CA ARG A 128 5.70 7.43 17.10
C ARG A 128 4.92 8.57 16.44
N PRO A 129 4.06 8.26 15.45
CA PRO A 129 3.34 9.28 14.70
C PRO A 129 2.36 10.03 15.60
N GLN A 130 2.15 11.31 15.34
CA GLN A 130 1.07 12.07 15.97
C GLN A 130 -0.25 11.88 15.24
N VAL A 131 -0.17 11.51 13.96
CA VAL A 131 -1.33 11.24 13.11
C VAL A 131 -1.07 9.97 12.32
N LEU A 132 -2.05 9.08 12.31
CA LEU A 132 -2.13 7.94 11.42
C LEU A 132 -3.29 8.18 10.45
N VAL A 133 -3.04 7.98 9.17
CA VAL A 133 -4.02 8.14 8.09
C VAL A 133 -4.18 6.81 7.39
N THR A 134 -5.42 6.40 7.21
CA THR A 134 -5.82 5.22 6.45
C THR A 134 -7.23 5.43 5.89
N TYR A 135 -7.85 4.40 5.36
CA TYR A 135 -9.21 4.45 4.82
C TYR A 135 -10.27 4.65 5.92
N ASP A 136 -11.49 4.96 5.50
CA ASP A 136 -12.66 4.90 6.35
C ASP A 136 -13.13 3.44 6.58
N ASP A 137 -14.18 3.24 7.35
CA ASP A 137 -14.72 1.92 7.70
C ASP A 137 -15.39 1.19 6.52
N PHE A 138 -15.63 1.90 5.41
CA PHE A 138 -16.14 1.32 4.16
C PHE A 138 -15.01 1.01 3.16
N GLY A 139 -13.78 1.44 3.45
CA GLY A 139 -12.63 1.26 2.55
C GLY A 139 -12.71 2.11 1.28
N GLY A 140 -13.31 3.30 1.36
CA GLY A 140 -13.49 4.21 0.24
C GLY A 140 -14.56 3.74 -0.74
N TYR A 141 -14.26 2.74 -1.57
CA TYR A 141 -15.17 2.17 -2.57
C TYR A 141 -15.50 0.69 -2.33
N GLY A 142 -15.21 0.17 -1.14
CA GLY A 142 -15.56 -1.19 -0.74
C GLY A 142 -14.57 -2.25 -1.21
N HIS A 143 -13.30 -1.88 -1.45
CA HIS A 143 -12.27 -2.88 -1.69
C HIS A 143 -11.99 -3.68 -0.41
N PRO A 144 -11.88 -5.03 -0.47
CA PRO A 144 -11.74 -5.85 0.74
C PRO A 144 -10.45 -5.58 1.52
N ASP A 145 -9.40 -5.11 0.86
CA ASP A 145 -8.10 -4.82 1.49
C ASP A 145 -8.05 -3.44 2.17
N HIS A 146 -9.01 -2.56 1.92
CA HIS A 146 -9.05 -1.20 2.44
C HIS A 146 -9.53 -1.07 3.89
#